data_6426f33052997394149725e8f8abab55
#
_entry.id   6426f33052997394149725e8f8abab55
#
_cell.length_a   1.000
_cell.length_b   1.000
_cell.length_c   1.000
_cell.angle_alpha   90.00
_cell.angle_beta   90.00
_cell.angle_gamma   90.00
#
_symmetry.space_group_name_H-M   'P 1'
#
loop_
_entity.id
_entity.type
_entity.pdbx_description
1 polymer ?
#
loop_
_entity_poly.entity_id
_entity_poly.type
_entity_poly.pdbx_seq_one_letter_code
_entity_poly.pdbx_strand_id
1 'polypeptide(L)'
;NIARWTEGILSWEKEFPWSEMETDNEQRRLRELKKIAAVNLKKTSGGHTSNNGEIYRAAVDHHVIIKEQIDLYKADFIICCGTEYAFMDVCYKDREVDWKMTSRGIWYFRDGKSVVISFSHPEARVKEAYLFYALTDAVKEIMRCEEFEEQL
;
A
#
# COMPACT_ATOMS: atom_id res chain seq x y z
N ASN A 1 2.45 11.69 -5.10
CA ASN A 1 2.90 10.28 -5.16
C ASN A 1 1.74 9.30 -5.36
N ILE A 2 0.67 9.31 -4.53
CA ILE A 2 -0.38 8.28 -4.51
C ILE A 2 -0.99 8.03 -5.91
N ALA A 3 -1.36 9.05 -6.65
CA ALA A 3 -1.95 8.87 -8.00
C ALA A 3 -0.97 8.18 -8.98
N ARG A 4 0.33 8.49 -8.90
CA ARG A 4 1.36 7.81 -9.70
C ARG A 4 1.49 6.33 -9.30
N TRP A 5 1.49 6.07 -7.99
CA TRP A 5 1.53 4.69 -7.48
C TRP A 5 0.32 3.88 -7.95
N THR A 6 -0.88 4.47 -7.85
CA THR A 6 -2.10 3.83 -8.33
C THR A 6 -2.01 3.47 -9.81
N GLU A 7 -1.58 4.41 -10.66
CA GLU A 7 -1.40 4.14 -12.09
C GLU A 7 -0.39 3.03 -12.35
N GLY A 8 0.77 3.09 -11.68
CA GLY A 8 1.82 2.08 -11.82
C GLY A 8 1.42 0.70 -11.33
N ILE A 9 0.73 0.60 -10.20
CA ILE A 9 0.24 -0.66 -9.64
C ILE A 9 -0.83 -1.29 -10.55
N LEU A 10 -1.85 -0.52 -10.92
CA LEU A 10 -2.97 -1.02 -11.71
C LEU A 10 -2.63 -1.25 -13.19
N SER A 11 -1.48 -0.83 -13.63
CA SER A 11 -0.94 -1.05 -14.98
C SER A 11 0.47 -1.65 -14.90
N TRP A 12 0.69 -2.57 -13.97
CA TRP A 12 1.99 -3.12 -13.62
C TRP A 12 2.75 -3.76 -14.79
N GLU A 13 2.06 -4.22 -15.82
CA GLU A 13 2.66 -4.77 -17.04
C GLU A 13 3.37 -3.69 -17.88
N LYS A 14 3.00 -2.42 -17.71
CA LYS A 14 3.56 -1.30 -18.48
C LYS A 14 4.87 -0.80 -17.89
N GLU A 15 5.71 -0.26 -18.77
CA GLU A 15 6.84 0.55 -18.38
C GLU A 15 6.45 2.03 -18.36
N PHE A 16 6.90 2.74 -17.33
CA PHE A 16 6.62 4.15 -17.15
C PHE A 16 7.94 4.92 -17.06
N PRO A 17 8.38 5.59 -18.14
CA PRO A 17 9.53 6.49 -18.06
C PRO A 17 9.28 7.61 -17.06
N TRP A 18 10.27 7.96 -16.25
CA TRP A 18 10.08 9.02 -15.25
C TRP A 18 9.66 10.35 -15.85
N SER A 19 10.14 10.68 -17.06
CA SER A 19 9.73 11.88 -17.80
C SER A 19 8.21 12.02 -17.99
N GLU A 20 7.47 10.90 -18.03
CA GLU A 20 6.00 10.90 -18.11
C GLU A 20 5.35 11.03 -16.73
N MET A 21 6.04 10.55 -15.69
CA MET A 21 5.52 10.50 -14.33
C MET A 21 5.90 11.73 -13.49
N GLU A 22 6.99 12.42 -13.84
CA GLU A 22 7.56 13.52 -13.07
C GLU A 22 6.59 14.69 -12.92
N THR A 23 5.92 15.08 -14.00
CA THR A 23 4.99 16.22 -13.99
C THR A 23 3.73 15.88 -13.21
N ASP A 24 3.38 16.76 -12.27
CA ASP A 24 2.08 16.67 -11.59
C ASP A 24 0.96 16.92 -12.62
N ASN A 25 0.03 15.98 -12.67
CA ASN A 25 -1.02 15.97 -13.67
C ASN A 25 -2.38 15.86 -12.98
N GLU A 26 -3.17 16.92 -13.04
CA GLU A 26 -4.49 16.97 -12.42
C GLU A 26 -5.43 15.89 -12.98
N GLN A 27 -5.40 15.64 -14.28
CA GLN A 27 -6.23 14.60 -14.90
C GLN A 27 -5.84 13.21 -14.39
N ARG A 28 -4.53 12.94 -14.21
CA ARG A 28 -4.06 11.72 -13.56
C ARG A 28 -4.61 11.61 -12.14
N ARG A 29 -4.50 12.68 -11.34
CA ARG A 29 -5.03 12.69 -9.97
C ARG A 29 -6.52 12.38 -9.95
N LEU A 30 -7.31 13.05 -10.74
CA LEU A 30 -8.76 12.85 -10.81
C LEU A 30 -9.14 11.43 -11.27
N ARG A 31 -8.39 10.86 -12.19
CA ARG A 31 -8.63 9.51 -12.70
C ARG A 31 -8.20 8.42 -11.70
N GLU A 32 -6.99 8.53 -11.16
CA GLU A 32 -6.40 7.45 -10.37
C GLU A 32 -6.90 7.45 -8.91
N LEU A 33 -7.12 8.61 -8.31
CA LEU A 33 -7.62 8.67 -6.93
C LEU A 33 -9.07 8.17 -6.77
N LYS A 34 -9.82 8.05 -7.86
CA LYS A 34 -11.15 7.41 -7.84
C LYS A 34 -11.10 5.88 -7.71
N LYS A 35 -9.94 5.28 -7.92
CA LYS A 35 -9.74 3.83 -7.92
C LYS A 35 -9.25 3.30 -6.57
N ILE A 36 -9.03 4.17 -5.60
CA ILE A 36 -8.50 3.81 -4.29
C ILE A 36 -9.44 4.18 -3.15
N ALA A 37 -9.26 3.50 -2.04
CA ALA A 37 -9.74 3.92 -0.73
C ALA A 37 -8.54 4.28 0.16
N ALA A 38 -8.64 5.35 0.94
CA ALA A 38 -7.65 5.71 1.93
C ALA A 38 -8.22 5.48 3.33
N VAL A 39 -7.54 4.66 4.12
CA VAL A 39 -7.92 4.34 5.49
C VAL A 39 -6.89 4.90 6.46
N ASN A 40 -7.28 5.95 7.19
CA ASN A 40 -6.47 6.43 8.30
C ASN A 40 -6.69 5.54 9.52
N LEU A 41 -5.62 5.00 10.09
CA LEU A 41 -5.68 4.20 11.31
C LEU A 41 -6.06 5.05 12.53
N LYS A 42 -5.62 6.31 12.58
CA LYS A 42 -6.06 7.28 13.59
C LYS A 42 -7.31 8.01 13.07
N LYS A 43 -8.47 7.76 13.67
CA LYS A 43 -9.77 8.33 13.26
C LYS A 43 -10.06 9.71 13.86
N THR A 44 -9.20 10.21 14.73
CA THR A 44 -9.30 11.53 15.33
C THR A 44 -8.35 12.52 14.69
N SER A 45 -8.68 13.81 14.69
CA SER A 45 -7.79 14.86 14.22
C SER A 45 -6.49 14.86 15.01
N GLY A 46 -5.38 15.12 14.32
CA GLY A 46 -4.04 15.21 14.89
C GLY A 46 -3.38 16.56 14.61
N GLY A 47 -2.19 16.78 15.18
CA GLY A 47 -1.32 17.90 14.84
C GLY A 47 -0.53 17.66 13.54
N HIS A 48 0.44 18.54 13.27
CA HIS A 48 1.30 18.47 12.08
C HIS A 48 2.26 17.27 12.06
N THR A 49 2.47 16.62 13.20
CA THR A 49 3.32 15.43 13.32
C THR A 49 2.53 14.32 13.99
N SER A 50 2.64 13.12 13.44
CA SER A 50 2.07 11.91 14.04
C SER A 50 3.17 11.13 14.76
N ASN A 51 2.86 10.68 15.97
CA ASN A 51 3.71 9.76 16.72
C ASN A 51 3.21 8.33 16.47
N ASN A 52 4.11 7.40 16.14
CA ASN A 52 3.75 6.01 15.87
C ASN A 52 2.98 5.36 17.02
N GLY A 53 3.32 5.66 18.27
CA GLY A 53 2.60 5.18 19.44
C GLY A 53 1.17 5.71 19.56
N GLU A 54 0.91 6.94 19.09
CA GLU A 54 -0.46 7.48 19.04
C GLU A 54 -1.27 6.82 17.93
N ILE A 55 -0.66 6.61 16.75
CA ILE A 55 -1.31 5.90 15.64
C ILE A 55 -1.69 4.50 16.08
N TYR A 56 -0.76 3.79 16.71
CA TYR A 56 -0.99 2.44 17.21
C TYR A 56 -2.15 2.38 18.20
N ARG A 57 -2.14 3.21 19.26
CA ARG A 57 -3.22 3.25 20.26
C ARG A 57 -4.55 3.55 19.61
N ALA A 58 -4.59 4.57 18.74
CA ALA A 58 -5.82 4.93 18.04
C ALA A 58 -6.31 3.80 17.11
N ALA A 59 -5.41 3.07 16.45
CA ALA A 59 -5.76 1.92 15.64
C ALA A 59 -6.39 0.80 16.48
N VAL A 60 -5.80 0.48 17.63
CA VAL A 60 -6.33 -0.53 18.56
C VAL A 60 -7.71 -0.11 19.11
N ASP A 61 -7.86 1.17 19.51
CA ASP A 61 -9.13 1.70 20.02
C ASP A 61 -10.26 1.64 18.98
N HIS A 62 -9.91 1.79 17.69
CA HIS A 62 -10.86 1.81 16.57
C HIS A 62 -10.82 0.56 15.70
N HIS A 63 -10.24 -0.54 16.20
CA HIS A 63 -9.97 -1.75 15.42
C HIS A 63 -11.20 -2.30 14.66
N VAL A 64 -12.37 -2.29 15.30
CA VAL A 64 -13.62 -2.78 14.68
C VAL A 64 -13.94 -2.00 13.41
N ILE A 65 -13.97 -0.67 13.50
CA ILE A 65 -14.30 0.20 12.36
C ILE A 65 -13.24 0.08 11.25
N ILE A 66 -11.95 -0.02 11.62
CA ILE A 66 -10.87 -0.16 10.65
C ILE A 66 -11.03 -1.50 9.91
N LYS A 67 -11.23 -2.59 10.64
CA LYS A 67 -11.42 -3.90 10.05
C LYS A 67 -12.64 -3.94 9.12
N GLU A 68 -13.78 -3.42 9.55
CA GLU A 68 -14.98 -3.33 8.71
C GLU A 68 -14.74 -2.54 7.44
N GLN A 69 -13.98 -1.44 7.48
CA GLN A 69 -13.62 -0.67 6.29
C GLN A 69 -12.75 -1.47 5.33
N ILE A 70 -11.73 -2.17 5.83
CA ILE A 70 -10.86 -3.02 5.01
C ILE A 70 -11.66 -4.14 4.35
N ASP A 71 -12.48 -4.84 5.13
CA ASP A 71 -13.32 -5.93 4.64
C ASP A 71 -14.36 -5.46 3.60
N LEU A 72 -14.87 -4.22 3.73
CA LEU A 72 -15.82 -3.63 2.80
C LEU A 72 -15.20 -3.34 1.43
N TYR A 73 -13.97 -2.81 1.41
CA TYR A 73 -13.33 -2.39 0.16
C TYR A 73 -12.86 -3.56 -0.72
N LYS A 74 -12.56 -4.71 -0.14
CA LYS A 74 -12.10 -5.92 -0.88
C LYS A 74 -11.02 -5.59 -1.90
N ALA A 75 -10.03 -4.81 -1.46
CA ALA A 75 -8.99 -4.28 -2.34
C ALA A 75 -8.07 -5.41 -2.86
N ASP A 76 -7.67 -5.35 -4.12
CA ASP A 76 -6.67 -6.25 -4.68
C ASP A 76 -5.28 -5.99 -4.08
N PHE A 77 -4.98 -4.72 -3.80
CA PHE A 77 -3.73 -4.28 -3.17
C PHE A 77 -4.00 -3.43 -1.93
N ILE A 78 -3.32 -3.75 -0.83
CA ILE A 78 -3.32 -2.96 0.41
C ILE A 78 -1.90 -2.49 0.67
N ILE A 79 -1.67 -1.17 0.59
CA ILE A 79 -0.36 -0.59 0.81
C ILE A 79 -0.30 0.03 2.21
N CYS A 80 0.46 -0.59 3.09
CA CYS A 80 0.69 -0.10 4.45
C CYS A 80 1.79 0.97 4.42
N CYS A 81 1.42 2.23 4.41
CA CYS A 81 2.32 3.37 4.29
C CYS A 81 3.03 3.70 5.63
N GLY A 82 3.99 2.87 6.03
CA GLY A 82 4.69 2.98 7.32
C GLY A 82 3.81 2.65 8.53
N THR A 83 2.77 1.86 8.33
CA THR A 83 1.75 1.54 9.36
C THR A 83 1.46 0.05 9.46
N GLU A 84 2.28 -0.82 8.85
CA GLU A 84 2.08 -2.27 8.80
C GLU A 84 1.95 -2.89 10.19
N TYR A 85 2.73 -2.43 11.16
CA TYR A 85 2.72 -2.93 12.54
C TYR A 85 1.34 -2.74 13.21
N ALA A 86 0.73 -1.56 13.03
CA ALA A 86 -0.60 -1.28 13.59
C ALA A 86 -1.70 -1.98 12.78
N PHE A 87 -1.54 -2.05 11.46
CA PHE A 87 -2.45 -2.78 10.58
C PHE A 87 -2.48 -4.27 10.90
N MET A 88 -1.30 -4.88 11.12
CA MET A 88 -1.19 -6.29 11.49
C MET A 88 -1.89 -6.59 12.81
N ASP A 89 -1.66 -5.77 13.82
CA ASP A 89 -2.27 -5.97 15.15
C ASP A 89 -3.80 -5.79 15.13
N VAL A 90 -4.31 -4.94 14.26
CA VAL A 90 -5.75 -4.69 14.11
C VAL A 90 -6.45 -5.76 13.26
N CYS A 91 -5.85 -6.14 12.13
CA CYS A 91 -6.53 -6.99 11.15
C CYS A 91 -6.10 -8.47 11.22
N TYR A 92 -4.91 -8.75 11.75
CA TYR A 92 -4.27 -10.08 11.69
C TYR A 92 -3.72 -10.59 13.02
N LYS A 93 -4.07 -9.97 14.15
CA LYS A 93 -3.54 -10.28 15.49
C LYS A 93 -3.55 -11.77 15.84
N ASP A 94 -4.62 -12.47 15.47
CA ASP A 94 -4.84 -13.88 15.80
C ASP A 94 -4.57 -14.82 14.61
N ARG A 95 -3.89 -14.31 13.57
CA ARG A 95 -3.57 -15.06 12.35
C ARG A 95 -2.07 -15.05 12.11
N GLU A 96 -1.53 -16.21 11.85
CA GLU A 96 -0.18 -16.34 11.28
C GLU A 96 -0.23 -15.95 9.80
N VAL A 97 0.70 -15.11 9.37
CA VAL A 97 0.84 -14.68 7.98
C VAL A 97 2.22 -15.03 7.46
N ASP A 98 2.28 -15.54 6.24
CA ASP A 98 3.52 -15.88 5.55
C ASP A 98 4.10 -14.65 4.86
N TRP A 99 4.91 -13.88 5.59
CA TRP A 99 5.62 -12.75 5.02
C TRP A 99 6.71 -13.22 4.05
N LYS A 100 6.62 -12.72 2.83
CA LYS A 100 7.62 -12.87 1.78
C LYS A 100 8.34 -11.54 1.55
N MET A 101 9.48 -11.60 0.89
CA MET A 101 10.26 -10.41 0.57
C MET A 101 10.63 -10.42 -0.91
N THR A 102 10.38 -9.31 -1.60
CA THR A 102 10.82 -9.13 -2.98
C THR A 102 12.35 -9.05 -3.06
N SER A 103 12.91 -9.24 -4.25
CA SER A 103 14.35 -9.13 -4.50
C SER A 103 14.94 -7.78 -4.09
N ARG A 104 14.11 -6.74 -3.99
CA ARG A 104 14.50 -5.38 -3.56
C ARG A 104 14.21 -5.08 -2.09
N GLY A 105 13.85 -6.08 -1.29
CA GLY A 105 13.68 -5.93 0.16
C GLY A 105 12.33 -5.36 0.60
N ILE A 106 11.31 -5.43 -0.23
CA ILE A 106 9.95 -5.00 0.13
C ILE A 106 9.17 -6.19 0.63
N TRP A 107 8.66 -6.09 1.85
CA TRP A 107 7.88 -7.13 2.49
C TRP A 107 6.42 -7.12 2.03
N TYR A 108 5.88 -8.29 1.79
CA TYR A 108 4.48 -8.50 1.43
C TYR A 108 3.97 -9.85 1.90
N PHE A 109 2.67 -10.01 1.95
CA PHE A 109 2.00 -11.31 2.07
C PHE A 109 0.69 -11.30 1.30
N ARG A 110 0.10 -12.48 1.16
CA ARG A 110 -1.21 -12.66 0.55
C ARG A 110 -2.27 -13.02 1.57
N ASP A 111 -3.45 -12.43 1.40
CA ASP A 111 -4.66 -12.81 2.09
C ASP A 111 -5.77 -13.05 1.07
N GLY A 112 -5.95 -14.30 0.67
CA GLY A 112 -6.82 -14.67 -0.44
C GLY A 112 -6.35 -14.00 -1.75
N LYS A 113 -7.19 -13.13 -2.32
CA LYS A 113 -6.87 -12.38 -3.55
C LYS A 113 -6.10 -11.09 -3.29
N SER A 114 -6.08 -10.62 -2.06
CA SER A 114 -5.42 -9.36 -1.71
C SER A 114 -3.93 -9.53 -1.50
N VAL A 115 -3.14 -8.59 -2.01
CA VAL A 115 -1.71 -8.45 -1.72
C VAL A 115 -1.52 -7.32 -0.72
N VAL A 116 -0.96 -7.63 0.44
CA VAL A 116 -0.61 -6.64 1.46
C VAL A 116 0.88 -6.33 1.37
N ILE A 117 1.23 -5.07 1.18
CA ILE A 117 2.60 -4.60 0.99
C ILE A 117 2.98 -3.62 2.08
N SER A 118 4.08 -3.88 2.79
CA SER A 118 4.70 -2.91 3.71
C SER A 118 5.53 -1.93 2.89
N PHE A 119 5.19 -0.64 2.95
CA PHE A 119 5.87 0.36 2.16
C PHE A 119 6.04 1.69 2.90
N SER A 120 6.86 2.57 2.34
CA SER A 120 7.15 3.89 2.89
C SER A 120 5.93 4.83 2.80
N HIS A 121 5.89 5.82 3.69
CA HIS A 121 4.89 6.89 3.61
C HIS A 121 5.05 7.68 2.29
N PRO A 122 3.94 8.12 1.65
CA PRO A 122 4.01 8.87 0.39
C PRO A 122 4.80 10.18 0.46
N GLU A 123 4.91 10.75 1.65
CA GLU A 123 5.69 11.98 1.93
C GLU A 123 7.05 11.68 2.57
N ALA A 124 7.56 10.44 2.45
CA ALA A 124 8.91 10.13 2.91
C ALA A 124 9.93 11.04 2.21
N ARG A 125 10.97 11.46 2.95
CA ARG A 125 12.02 12.37 2.46
C ARG A 125 12.99 11.65 1.52
N VAL A 126 12.45 11.08 0.45
CA VAL A 126 13.14 10.34 -0.58
C VAL A 126 12.65 10.85 -1.93
N LYS A 127 13.49 10.82 -2.97
CA LYS A 127 13.07 11.21 -4.32
C LYS A 127 11.86 10.41 -4.76
N GLU A 128 10.84 11.08 -5.28
CA GLU A 128 9.58 10.47 -5.70
C GLU A 128 9.76 9.35 -6.73
N ALA A 129 10.73 9.50 -7.65
CA ALA A 129 11.08 8.46 -8.61
C ALA A 129 11.49 7.15 -7.92
N TYR A 130 12.27 7.23 -6.84
CA TYR A 130 12.71 6.03 -6.12
C TYR A 130 11.55 5.31 -5.44
N LEU A 131 10.64 6.07 -4.83
CA LEU A 131 9.44 5.50 -4.23
C LEU A 131 8.53 4.87 -5.30
N PHE A 132 8.37 5.56 -6.44
CA PHE A 132 7.55 5.05 -7.54
C PHE A 132 8.07 3.73 -8.07
N TYR A 133 9.36 3.68 -8.48
CA TYR A 133 9.94 2.46 -9.03
C TYR A 133 10.09 1.34 -8.01
N ALA A 134 10.43 1.66 -6.76
CA ALA A 134 10.51 0.63 -5.72
C ALA A 134 9.17 -0.10 -5.54
N LEU A 135 8.06 0.65 -5.50
CA LEU A 135 6.74 0.06 -5.34
C LEU A 135 6.26 -0.69 -6.59
N THR A 136 6.41 -0.07 -7.77
CA THR A 136 5.95 -0.67 -9.03
C THR A 136 6.77 -1.91 -9.41
N ASP A 137 8.09 -1.90 -9.19
CA ASP A 137 8.93 -3.08 -9.41
C ASP A 137 8.57 -4.22 -8.44
N ALA A 138 8.27 -3.89 -7.17
CA ALA A 138 7.80 -4.89 -6.22
C ALA A 138 6.49 -5.54 -6.68
N VAL A 139 5.51 -4.74 -7.12
CA VAL A 139 4.25 -5.26 -7.64
C VAL A 139 4.47 -6.12 -8.88
N LYS A 140 5.32 -5.69 -9.82
CA LYS A 140 5.69 -6.49 -11.00
C LYS A 140 6.26 -7.86 -10.63
N GLU A 141 7.17 -7.89 -9.65
CA GLU A 141 7.77 -9.14 -9.18
C GLU A 141 6.72 -10.05 -8.55
N ILE A 142 5.87 -9.50 -7.68
CA ILE A 142 4.82 -10.26 -6.99
C ILE A 142 3.83 -10.85 -8.01
N MET A 143 3.36 -10.08 -8.96
CA MET A 143 2.37 -10.52 -9.95
C MET A 143 2.95 -11.56 -10.93
N ARG A 144 4.21 -11.40 -11.34
CA ARG A 144 4.88 -12.38 -12.21
C ARG A 144 5.12 -13.73 -11.53
N CYS A 145 5.43 -13.74 -10.23
CA CYS A 145 5.55 -15.00 -9.48
C CYS A 145 4.24 -15.80 -9.50
N GLU A 146 3.08 -15.13 -9.52
CA GLU A 146 1.78 -15.78 -9.58
C GLU A 146 1.46 -16.41 -10.93
N GLU A 147 1.75 -15.69 -12.02
CA GLU A 147 1.53 -16.23 -13.37
C GLU A 147 2.30 -17.54 -13.56
N PHE A 148 3.43 -17.72 -12.87
CA PHE A 148 4.18 -18.97 -12.89
C PHE A 148 3.56 -20.06 -12.00
N GLU A 149 3.01 -19.71 -10.83
CA GLU A 149 2.39 -20.68 -9.92
C GLU A 149 1.03 -21.20 -10.45
N GLU A 150 0.28 -20.38 -11.19
CA GLU A 150 -0.99 -20.80 -11.82
C GLU A 150 -0.80 -21.67 -13.08
N GLN A 151 0.40 -21.73 -13.64
CA GLN A 151 0.74 -22.53 -14.83
C GLN A 151 1.29 -23.93 -14.51
N LEU A 152 1.52 -24.24 -13.22
CA LEU A 152 2.01 -25.53 -12.73
C LEU A 152 0.88 -26.38 -12.13
#